data_1eebcc7ee89c132f2ca2b95a75ac9159
#
_entry.id   1eebcc7ee89c132f2ca2b95a75ac9159
#
_cell.length_a   1.000
_cell.length_b   1.000
_cell.length_c   1.000
_cell.angle_alpha   90.00
_cell.angle_beta   90.00
_cell.angle_gamma   90.00
#
_symmetry.space_group_name_H-M   'P 1'
#
loop_
_entity.id
_entity.type
_entity.pdbx_description
1 polymer ?
#
loop_
_entity_poly.entity_id
_entity_poly.type
_entity_poly.pdbx_seq_one_letter_code
_entity_poly.pdbx_strand_id
1 'polypeptide(L)'
;EIAESNQISSIMAISASIQALIAGEQVAGSRISRKMLEELMDEGLLSVVTRGSRKSYRARDIEALKRFLIDKDESYRMLDINASDSRASMAAETGNSKLVKVRSCPGFPVNTFEPITCKLNAIDIVINPVEGSFLFITDWKVFSIPEDVVVVGVENMENFRMIRQQRALFESEIGKHRFLFVSRYPQSTDLRSWLQSIPNRYVHFGDFDLAGIHIFLTEFHQYLGDRSSFFIPSDIEKRLAKGSNARYNEQYEKYHKLHKLRSEERFSRNAETD
;
A
#
# COMPACT_ATOMS: atom_id res chain seq x y z
N GLU A 1 -25.48 -11.92 -18.27
CA GLU A 1 -26.42 -11.40 -17.23
C GLU A 1 -25.84 -11.44 -15.81
N ILE A 2 -25.10 -12.52 -15.39
CA ILE A 2 -24.49 -12.58 -14.06
C ILE A 2 -23.27 -11.65 -13.94
N ALA A 3 -22.49 -11.47 -15.00
CA ALA A 3 -21.33 -10.58 -15.03
C ALA A 3 -21.74 -9.10 -15.01
N GLU A 4 -22.82 -8.73 -15.68
CA GLU A 4 -23.37 -7.37 -15.68
C GLU A 4 -24.02 -7.01 -14.32
N SER A 5 -24.67 -7.96 -13.66
CA SER A 5 -25.23 -7.77 -12.31
C SER A 5 -24.14 -7.50 -11.26
N ASN A 6 -22.99 -8.16 -11.36
CA ASN A 6 -21.85 -7.92 -10.46
C ASN A 6 -21.16 -6.56 -10.75
N GLN A 7 -21.10 -6.10 -11.99
CA GLN A 7 -20.59 -4.77 -12.34
C GLN A 7 -21.51 -3.65 -11.80
N ILE A 8 -22.83 -3.79 -11.93
CA ILE A 8 -23.79 -2.82 -11.41
C ILE A 8 -23.73 -2.75 -9.87
N SER A 9 -23.55 -3.87 -9.19
CA SER A 9 -23.39 -3.94 -7.73
C SER A 9 -22.10 -3.24 -7.26
N SER A 10 -21.00 -3.32 -8.02
CA SER A 10 -19.74 -2.64 -7.71
C SER A 10 -19.81 -1.12 -7.93
N ILE A 11 -20.59 -0.66 -8.91
CA ILE A 11 -20.84 0.77 -9.17
C ILE A 11 -21.62 1.42 -8.01
N MET A 12 -22.46 0.68 -7.31
CA MET A 12 -23.21 1.18 -6.13
C MET A 12 -22.35 1.38 -4.88
N ALA A 13 -21.10 0.93 -4.86
CA ALA A 13 -20.22 0.99 -3.68
C ALA A 13 -19.56 2.37 -3.46
N ILE A 14 -19.49 3.23 -4.48
CA ILE A 14 -18.91 4.58 -4.33
C ILE A 14 -19.96 5.52 -3.78
N SER A 15 -19.74 6.03 -2.56
CA SER A 15 -20.71 6.92 -1.92
C SER A 15 -20.95 8.19 -2.73
N ALA A 16 -22.22 8.64 -2.81
CA ALA A 16 -22.60 9.86 -3.51
C ALA A 16 -21.82 11.10 -3.03
N SER A 17 -21.35 11.09 -1.76
CA SER A 17 -20.52 12.15 -1.20
C SER A 17 -19.11 12.19 -1.80
N ILE A 18 -18.50 11.04 -2.07
CA ILE A 18 -17.19 10.96 -2.72
C ILE A 18 -17.30 11.39 -4.19
N GLN A 19 -18.36 10.97 -4.88
CA GLN A 19 -18.62 11.41 -6.27
C GLN A 19 -18.79 12.94 -6.35
N ALA A 20 -19.52 13.54 -5.41
CA ALA A 20 -19.69 14.99 -5.33
C ALA A 20 -18.36 15.71 -5.07
N LEU A 21 -17.50 15.20 -4.18
CA LEU A 21 -16.16 15.77 -3.95
C LEU A 21 -15.30 15.74 -5.21
N ILE A 22 -15.34 14.64 -5.98
CA ILE A 22 -14.61 14.48 -7.25
C ILE A 22 -15.17 15.40 -8.34
N ALA A 23 -16.49 15.66 -8.31
CA ALA A 23 -17.11 16.66 -9.17
C ALA A 23 -16.78 18.12 -8.76
N GLY A 24 -15.99 18.32 -7.70
CA GLY A 24 -15.62 19.64 -7.19
C GLY A 24 -16.70 20.31 -6.36
N GLU A 25 -17.72 19.58 -5.95
CA GLU A 25 -18.82 20.09 -5.13
C GLU A 25 -18.44 20.18 -3.65
N GLN A 26 -19.22 20.98 -2.91
CA GLN A 26 -19.11 21.05 -1.45
C GLN A 26 -19.99 20.01 -0.80
N VAL A 27 -19.44 19.22 0.11
CA VAL A 27 -20.12 18.13 0.82
C VAL A 27 -20.13 18.39 2.31
N ALA A 28 -21.30 18.26 2.96
CA ALA A 28 -21.40 18.36 4.41
C ALA A 28 -20.65 17.20 5.10
N GLY A 29 -19.96 17.48 6.21
CA GLY A 29 -19.19 16.47 6.93
C GLY A 29 -20.02 15.27 7.42
N SER A 30 -21.31 15.49 7.72
CA SER A 30 -22.23 14.41 8.10
C SER A 30 -22.55 13.40 6.98
N ARG A 31 -22.24 13.73 5.71
CA ARG A 31 -22.44 12.85 4.54
C ARG A 31 -21.22 12.00 4.21
N ILE A 32 -20.09 12.25 4.87
CA ILE A 32 -18.84 11.50 4.71
C ILE A 32 -18.63 10.68 5.98
N SER A 33 -18.22 9.42 5.86
CA SER A 33 -17.92 8.64 7.07
C SER A 33 -16.78 9.32 7.85
N ARG A 34 -16.88 9.31 9.18
CA ARG A 34 -15.91 9.99 10.05
C ARG A 34 -14.46 9.54 9.75
N LYS A 35 -14.27 8.25 9.58
CA LYS A 35 -12.96 7.66 9.24
C LYS A 35 -12.41 8.21 7.93
N MET A 36 -13.23 8.21 6.87
CA MET A 36 -12.83 8.73 5.56
C MET A 36 -12.53 10.23 5.60
N LEU A 37 -13.34 10.99 6.34
CA LEU A 37 -13.15 12.43 6.48
C LEU A 37 -11.83 12.76 7.19
N GLU A 38 -11.53 12.07 8.29
CA GLU A 38 -10.27 12.21 9.04
C GLU A 38 -9.08 11.90 8.13
N GLU A 39 -9.11 10.80 7.41
CA GLU A 39 -8.04 10.42 6.46
C GLU A 39 -7.81 11.44 5.35
N LEU A 40 -8.88 11.91 4.70
CA LEU A 40 -8.78 12.90 3.63
C LEU A 40 -8.30 14.27 4.13
N MET A 41 -8.60 14.61 5.38
CA MET A 41 -8.10 15.83 6.02
C MET A 41 -6.64 15.71 6.42
N ASP A 42 -6.21 14.58 6.97
CA ASP A 42 -4.83 14.30 7.36
C ASP A 42 -3.89 14.32 6.15
N GLU A 43 -4.35 13.78 5.01
CA GLU A 43 -3.63 13.82 3.74
C GLU A 43 -3.70 15.21 3.05
N GLY A 44 -4.38 16.17 3.66
CA GLY A 44 -4.49 17.53 3.12
C GLY A 44 -5.29 17.65 1.82
N LEU A 45 -6.09 16.64 1.48
CA LEU A 45 -6.84 16.54 0.22
C LEU A 45 -8.13 17.38 0.23
N LEU A 46 -8.62 17.75 1.41
CA LEU A 46 -9.83 18.55 1.57
C LEU A 46 -9.54 19.94 2.14
N SER A 47 -10.33 20.91 1.73
CA SER A 47 -10.45 22.21 2.36
C SER A 47 -11.78 22.31 3.10
N VAL A 48 -11.77 22.97 4.29
CA VAL A 48 -12.97 23.24 5.08
C VAL A 48 -13.58 24.56 4.61
N VAL A 49 -14.87 24.53 4.31
CA VAL A 49 -15.67 25.72 4.03
C VAL A 49 -16.67 25.90 5.15
N THR A 50 -16.55 26.99 5.92
CA THR A 50 -17.41 27.27 7.06
C THR A 50 -18.46 28.34 6.70
N ARG A 51 -19.74 28.06 6.95
CA ARG A 51 -20.82 29.03 6.86
C ARG A 51 -21.62 29.00 8.18
N GLY A 52 -21.36 29.99 9.03
CA GLY A 52 -21.88 29.99 10.40
C GLY A 52 -21.37 28.78 11.18
N SER A 53 -22.26 28.03 11.82
CA SER A 53 -21.92 26.80 12.57
C SER A 53 -21.75 25.54 11.69
N ARG A 54 -22.05 25.65 10.40
CA ARG A 54 -22.01 24.49 9.49
C ARG A 54 -20.66 24.39 8.79
N LYS A 55 -20.05 23.18 8.83
CA LYS A 55 -18.82 22.85 8.12
C LYS A 55 -19.15 21.99 6.89
N SER A 56 -18.63 22.36 5.74
CA SER A 56 -18.63 21.58 4.51
C SER A 56 -17.19 21.43 4.01
N TYR A 57 -16.96 20.47 3.16
CA TYR A 57 -15.65 20.09 2.67
C TYR A 57 -15.64 20.11 1.15
N ARG A 58 -14.53 20.50 0.56
CA ARG A 58 -14.30 20.50 -0.88
C ARG A 58 -12.91 19.95 -1.16
N ALA A 59 -12.74 19.22 -2.28
CA ALA A 59 -11.44 18.78 -2.73
C ALA A 59 -10.54 20.00 -3.00
N ARG A 60 -9.29 19.96 -2.53
CA ARG A 60 -8.25 20.97 -2.86
C ARG A 60 -7.69 20.72 -4.25
N ASP A 61 -7.44 19.45 -4.55
CA ASP A 61 -6.97 18.96 -5.83
C ASP A 61 -7.74 17.67 -6.13
N ILE A 62 -8.59 17.72 -7.16
CA ILE A 62 -9.46 16.61 -7.54
C ILE A 62 -8.63 15.42 -8.02
N GLU A 63 -7.53 15.67 -8.74
CA GLU A 63 -6.67 14.62 -9.24
C GLU A 63 -5.84 13.96 -8.12
N ALA A 64 -5.41 14.72 -7.13
CA ALA A 64 -4.78 14.17 -5.94
C ALA A 64 -5.77 13.32 -5.12
N LEU A 65 -7.02 13.79 -4.97
CA LEU A 65 -8.08 13.05 -4.29
C LEU A 65 -8.39 11.72 -5.01
N LYS A 66 -8.56 11.74 -6.34
CA LYS A 66 -8.78 10.52 -7.13
C LYS A 66 -7.64 9.52 -6.96
N ARG A 67 -6.39 9.97 -7.06
CA ARG A 67 -5.21 9.12 -6.88
C ARG A 67 -5.21 8.45 -5.50
N PHE A 68 -5.43 9.22 -4.45
CA PHE A 68 -5.50 8.70 -3.09
C PHE A 68 -6.58 7.63 -2.94
N LEU A 69 -7.77 7.89 -3.48
CA LEU A 69 -8.90 6.94 -3.42
C LEU A 69 -8.59 5.65 -4.19
N ILE A 70 -8.04 5.75 -5.39
CA ILE A 70 -7.64 4.61 -6.22
C ILE A 70 -6.53 3.79 -5.53
N ASP A 71 -5.58 4.45 -4.89
CA ASP A 71 -4.51 3.79 -4.14
C ASP A 71 -5.04 3.08 -2.89
N LYS A 72 -6.11 3.59 -2.31
CA LYS A 72 -6.74 3.01 -1.13
C LYS A 72 -7.62 1.79 -1.44
N ASP A 73 -8.37 1.86 -2.53
CA ASP A 73 -9.29 0.79 -2.93
C ASP A 73 -9.49 0.80 -4.45
N GLU A 74 -9.22 -0.35 -5.06
CA GLU A 74 -9.31 -0.53 -6.51
C GLU A 74 -10.73 -0.29 -7.06
N SER A 75 -11.77 -0.40 -6.22
CA SER A 75 -13.14 -0.08 -6.62
C SER A 75 -13.31 1.38 -7.06
N TYR A 76 -12.46 2.28 -6.58
CA TYR A 76 -12.44 3.68 -7.02
C TYR A 76 -11.83 3.90 -8.42
N ARG A 77 -11.22 2.87 -9.04
CA ARG A 77 -10.78 2.95 -10.45
C ARG A 77 -11.94 3.21 -11.42
N MET A 78 -13.15 2.83 -11.02
CA MET A 78 -14.35 3.13 -11.77
C MET A 78 -14.63 4.65 -11.90
N LEU A 79 -14.01 5.49 -11.09
CA LEU A 79 -14.06 6.94 -11.23
C LEU A 79 -13.22 7.47 -12.40
N ASP A 80 -12.35 6.64 -12.95
CA ASP A 80 -11.46 6.93 -14.10
C ASP A 80 -11.89 6.16 -15.37
N ILE A 81 -13.14 5.67 -15.45
CA ILE A 81 -13.62 4.84 -16.58
C ILE A 81 -13.49 5.52 -17.96
N ASN A 82 -13.39 6.84 -17.99
CA ASN A 82 -13.03 7.54 -19.24
C ASN A 82 -11.50 7.54 -19.51
N ALA A 83 -10.69 6.92 -18.65
CA ALA A 83 -9.23 6.86 -18.77
C ALA A 83 -8.71 5.53 -19.35
N SER A 84 -9.58 4.70 -19.95
CA SER A 84 -9.16 3.45 -20.62
C SER A 84 -8.42 3.70 -21.95
N ASP A 85 -8.42 4.95 -22.42
CA ASP A 85 -7.69 5.32 -23.61
C ASP A 85 -6.23 5.65 -23.28
N SER A 86 -5.32 5.12 -24.11
CA SER A 86 -3.89 5.38 -23.93
C SER A 86 -3.60 6.89 -23.99
N ARG A 87 -2.52 7.36 -23.35
CA ARG A 87 -2.08 8.76 -23.46
C ARG A 87 -2.00 9.27 -24.90
N ALA A 88 -1.68 8.38 -25.83
CA ALA A 88 -1.58 8.70 -27.25
C ALA A 88 -2.94 8.95 -27.90
N SER A 89 -3.96 8.12 -27.61
CA SER A 89 -5.32 8.30 -28.13
C SER A 89 -5.99 9.55 -27.55
N MET A 90 -5.81 9.81 -26.24
CA MET A 90 -6.39 10.99 -25.60
C MET A 90 -5.70 12.29 -25.99
N ALA A 91 -4.37 12.27 -26.23
CA ALA A 91 -3.66 13.43 -26.78
C ALA A 91 -4.10 13.76 -28.22
N ALA A 92 -4.46 12.75 -29.00
CA ALA A 92 -4.99 12.92 -30.34
C ALA A 92 -6.40 13.54 -30.34
N GLU A 93 -7.26 13.17 -29.39
CA GLU A 93 -8.62 13.69 -29.27
C GLU A 93 -8.69 15.09 -28.67
N THR A 94 -7.89 15.37 -27.62
CA THR A 94 -7.98 16.64 -26.89
C THR A 94 -6.93 17.67 -27.30
N GLY A 95 -5.95 17.29 -28.11
CA GLY A 95 -4.84 18.17 -28.51
C GLY A 95 -3.91 18.59 -27.36
N ASN A 96 -4.11 18.05 -26.14
CA ASN A 96 -3.33 18.42 -24.97
C ASN A 96 -3.10 17.24 -24.01
N SER A 97 -1.93 16.63 -24.11
CA SER A 97 -1.48 15.50 -23.27
C SER A 97 -1.36 15.81 -21.77
N LYS A 98 -1.48 17.07 -21.35
CA LYS A 98 -1.37 17.52 -19.95
C LYS A 98 -2.70 17.48 -19.20
N LEU A 99 -3.84 17.37 -19.92
CA LEU A 99 -5.17 17.37 -19.30
C LEU A 99 -5.54 16.04 -18.64
N VAL A 100 -4.88 14.94 -19.04
CA VAL A 100 -5.16 13.62 -18.47
C VAL A 100 -3.87 13.00 -17.94
N LYS A 101 -3.80 12.84 -16.62
CA LYS A 101 -2.70 12.10 -15.96
C LYS A 101 -3.06 10.60 -15.93
N VAL A 102 -2.78 9.90 -17.01
CA VAL A 102 -2.74 8.43 -16.99
C VAL A 102 -1.52 8.00 -16.17
N ARG A 103 -1.70 7.02 -15.31
CA ARG A 103 -0.64 6.40 -14.54
C ARG A 103 0.46 5.89 -15.49
N SER A 104 1.62 6.54 -15.45
CA SER A 104 2.66 6.30 -16.45
C SER A 104 3.44 5.01 -16.23
N CYS A 105 3.42 4.44 -15.03
CA CYS A 105 4.16 3.24 -14.70
C CYS A 105 3.46 2.47 -13.57
N PRO A 106 2.51 1.57 -13.86
CA PRO A 106 1.98 0.63 -12.88
C PRO A 106 3.06 -0.38 -12.48
N GLY A 107 2.91 -1.00 -11.29
CA GLY A 107 3.85 -2.03 -10.84
C GLY A 107 4.70 -1.62 -9.65
N PHE A 108 5.73 -2.39 -9.40
CA PHE A 108 6.59 -2.22 -8.22
C PHE A 108 8.04 -2.68 -8.51
N PRO A 109 9.02 -2.15 -7.76
CA PRO A 109 10.41 -2.55 -7.88
C PRO A 109 10.67 -3.86 -7.14
N VAL A 110 11.60 -4.67 -7.68
CA VAL A 110 12.06 -5.93 -7.13
C VAL A 110 13.59 -5.98 -7.04
N ASN A 111 14.10 -6.66 -6.02
CA ASN A 111 15.52 -6.90 -5.78
C ASN A 111 15.74 -8.29 -5.17
N THR A 112 16.96 -8.82 -5.19
CA THR A 112 17.30 -10.14 -4.65
C THR A 112 18.73 -10.18 -4.13
N PHE A 113 19.03 -11.13 -3.25
CA PHE A 113 20.42 -11.45 -2.88
C PHE A 113 21.14 -12.27 -3.93
N GLU A 114 20.43 -13.15 -4.60
CA GLU A 114 20.93 -14.13 -5.57
C GLU A 114 19.95 -14.28 -6.73
N PRO A 115 20.38 -14.80 -7.89
CA PRO A 115 19.49 -14.94 -9.04
C PRO A 115 18.25 -15.78 -8.72
N ILE A 116 17.06 -15.27 -9.06
CA ILE A 116 15.80 -16.01 -8.97
C ILE A 116 15.19 -16.06 -10.36
N THR A 117 14.96 -17.28 -10.86
CA THR A 117 14.18 -17.48 -12.09
C THR A 117 12.70 -17.33 -11.77
N CYS A 118 12.06 -16.40 -12.44
CA CYS A 118 10.64 -16.04 -12.32
C CYS A 118 9.99 -16.14 -13.70
N LYS A 119 8.66 -16.01 -13.78
CA LYS A 119 7.93 -15.92 -15.05
C LYS A 119 7.27 -14.56 -15.19
N LEU A 120 7.42 -13.96 -16.36
CA LEU A 120 6.72 -12.75 -16.77
C LEU A 120 6.13 -12.99 -18.17
N ASN A 121 4.83 -12.86 -18.33
CA ASN A 121 4.13 -13.20 -19.60
C ASN A 121 4.44 -14.64 -20.07
N ALA A 122 4.48 -15.60 -19.15
CA ALA A 122 4.85 -17.00 -19.38
C ALA A 122 6.29 -17.24 -19.89
N ILE A 123 7.14 -16.20 -19.92
CA ILE A 123 8.56 -16.26 -20.30
C ILE A 123 9.39 -16.31 -19.02
N ASP A 124 10.40 -17.17 -18.98
CA ASP A 124 11.34 -17.23 -17.88
C ASP A 124 12.26 -15.99 -17.92
N ILE A 125 12.31 -15.29 -16.80
CA ILE A 125 13.22 -14.16 -16.58
C ILE A 125 14.04 -14.40 -15.32
N VAL A 126 15.23 -13.86 -15.27
CA VAL A 126 16.10 -13.94 -14.08
C VAL A 126 16.15 -12.58 -13.40
N ILE A 127 15.64 -12.54 -12.18
CA ILE A 127 15.77 -11.35 -11.31
C ILE A 127 17.15 -11.44 -10.63
N ASN A 128 18.06 -10.53 -10.96
CA ASN A 128 19.40 -10.46 -10.39
C ASN A 128 20.01 -9.04 -10.53
N PRO A 129 19.40 -8.00 -9.93
CA PRO A 129 19.97 -6.66 -9.98
C PRO A 129 21.34 -6.61 -9.27
N VAL A 130 22.25 -5.78 -9.76
CA VAL A 130 23.51 -5.49 -9.06
C VAL A 130 23.28 -4.53 -7.89
N GLU A 131 24.24 -4.46 -6.98
CA GLU A 131 24.19 -3.51 -5.84
C GLU A 131 23.93 -2.09 -6.32
N GLY A 132 23.03 -1.39 -5.64
CA GLY A 132 22.59 -0.03 -6.00
C GLY A 132 21.58 0.05 -7.14
N SER A 133 21.11 -1.10 -7.69
CA SER A 133 20.07 -1.17 -8.73
C SER A 133 18.89 -2.04 -8.30
N PHE A 134 17.83 -1.99 -9.07
CA PHE A 134 16.64 -2.86 -8.96
C PHE A 134 15.97 -3.01 -10.33
N LEU A 135 15.17 -4.04 -10.49
CA LEU A 135 14.25 -4.17 -11.64
C LEU A 135 12.88 -3.64 -11.26
N PHE A 136 12.13 -3.13 -12.25
CA PHE A 136 10.76 -2.67 -12.06
C PHE A 136 9.83 -3.57 -12.87
N ILE A 137 8.85 -4.21 -12.20
CA ILE A 137 7.87 -5.09 -12.82
C ILE A 137 6.59 -4.29 -13.09
N THR A 138 6.31 -4.03 -14.37
CA THR A 138 5.12 -3.29 -14.81
C THR A 138 3.92 -4.21 -15.01
N ASP A 139 4.13 -5.37 -15.63
CA ASP A 139 3.10 -6.35 -15.93
C ASP A 139 2.90 -7.34 -14.78
N TRP A 140 2.73 -6.80 -13.57
CA TRP A 140 2.68 -7.57 -12.34
C TRP A 140 1.55 -8.61 -12.29
N LYS A 141 0.46 -8.42 -13.05
CA LYS A 141 -0.67 -9.37 -13.11
C LYS A 141 -0.29 -10.73 -13.69
N VAL A 142 0.76 -10.77 -14.49
CA VAL A 142 1.29 -11.97 -15.15
C VAL A 142 2.73 -12.30 -14.69
N PHE A 143 3.13 -11.71 -13.57
CA PHE A 143 4.40 -11.98 -12.90
C PHE A 143 4.20 -13.04 -11.82
N SER A 144 4.92 -14.15 -11.91
CA SER A 144 4.92 -15.23 -10.91
C SER A 144 6.32 -15.63 -10.49
N ILE A 145 6.43 -16.10 -9.26
CA ILE A 145 7.68 -16.49 -8.61
C ILE A 145 7.56 -17.91 -8.06
N PRO A 146 8.68 -18.61 -7.81
CA PRO A 146 8.66 -19.94 -7.17
C PRO A 146 8.05 -19.86 -5.76
N GLU A 147 7.33 -20.91 -5.35
CA GLU A 147 6.60 -20.94 -4.06
C GLU A 147 7.53 -20.96 -2.84
N ASP A 148 8.77 -21.43 -2.99
CA ASP A 148 9.78 -21.46 -1.93
C ASP A 148 10.41 -20.10 -1.63
N VAL A 149 10.12 -19.08 -2.43
CA VAL A 149 10.62 -17.72 -2.25
C VAL A 149 9.84 -16.99 -1.17
N VAL A 150 10.56 -16.42 -0.20
CA VAL A 150 9.98 -15.49 0.79
C VAL A 150 9.99 -14.08 0.21
N VAL A 151 8.82 -13.43 0.17
CA VAL A 151 8.72 -12.04 -0.27
C VAL A 151 8.92 -11.11 0.91
N VAL A 152 9.84 -10.15 0.78
CA VAL A 152 10.13 -9.16 1.82
C VAL A 152 9.77 -7.76 1.30
N GLY A 153 8.76 -7.14 1.91
CA GLY A 153 8.38 -5.76 1.61
C GLY A 153 9.26 -4.77 2.37
N VAL A 154 10.07 -4.01 1.65
CA VAL A 154 10.98 -3.00 2.23
C VAL A 154 10.37 -1.62 2.08
N GLU A 155 10.17 -0.93 3.20
CA GLU A 155 9.53 0.38 3.21
C GLU A 155 10.50 1.50 2.84
N ASN A 156 11.71 1.46 3.35
CA ASN A 156 12.74 2.46 3.08
C ASN A 156 13.48 2.16 1.76
N MET A 157 13.43 3.10 0.79
CA MET A 157 14.04 2.93 -0.53
C MET A 157 15.57 2.89 -0.50
N GLU A 158 16.22 3.51 0.47
CA GLU A 158 17.68 3.42 0.62
C GLU A 158 18.06 1.99 1.04
N ASN A 159 17.39 1.44 2.05
CA ASN A 159 17.55 0.06 2.47
C ASN A 159 17.26 -0.92 1.32
N PHE A 160 16.23 -0.64 0.52
CA PHE A 160 15.87 -1.46 -0.65
C PHE A 160 16.97 -1.48 -1.73
N ARG A 161 17.58 -0.34 -2.03
CA ARG A 161 18.68 -0.24 -3.00
C ARG A 161 19.93 -0.96 -2.53
N MET A 162 20.22 -0.88 -1.21
CA MET A 162 21.42 -1.44 -0.58
C MET A 162 21.10 -2.76 0.16
N ILE A 163 20.10 -3.50 -0.31
CA ILE A 163 19.57 -4.65 0.41
C ILE A 163 20.60 -5.77 0.61
N ARG A 164 21.55 -5.94 -0.32
CA ARG A 164 22.59 -6.96 -0.22
C ARG A 164 23.49 -6.80 0.99
N GLN A 165 23.70 -5.57 1.46
CA GLN A 165 24.46 -5.27 2.68
C GLN A 165 23.76 -5.76 3.94
N GLN A 166 22.45 -6.03 3.86
CA GLN A 166 21.64 -6.48 4.99
C GLN A 166 21.43 -8.01 5.00
N ARG A 167 22.11 -8.76 4.10
CA ARG A 167 21.94 -10.20 3.98
C ARG A 167 22.09 -10.94 5.31
N ALA A 168 23.12 -10.64 6.07
CA ALA A 168 23.37 -11.26 7.37
C ALA A 168 22.20 -11.07 8.36
N LEU A 169 21.56 -9.90 8.35
CA LEU A 169 20.40 -9.63 9.19
C LEU A 169 19.21 -10.53 8.84
N PHE A 170 18.86 -10.62 7.55
CA PHE A 170 17.74 -11.46 7.13
C PHE A 170 18.00 -12.94 7.33
N GLU A 171 19.20 -13.42 7.01
CA GLU A 171 19.57 -14.83 7.19
C GLU A 171 19.61 -15.23 8.67
N SER A 172 20.01 -14.34 9.59
CA SER A 172 20.02 -14.63 11.03
C SER A 172 18.61 -14.64 11.64
N GLU A 173 17.71 -13.77 11.20
CA GLU A 173 16.40 -13.59 11.83
C GLU A 173 15.29 -14.44 11.17
N ILE A 174 15.37 -14.67 9.87
CA ILE A 174 14.34 -15.40 9.12
C ILE A 174 14.82 -16.80 8.73
N GLY A 175 16.15 -17.00 8.64
CA GLY A 175 16.78 -18.22 8.13
C GLY A 175 17.23 -18.08 6.69
N LYS A 176 17.93 -19.12 6.20
CA LYS A 176 18.43 -19.16 4.83
C LYS A 176 17.32 -19.53 3.88
N HIS A 177 16.71 -18.55 3.29
CA HIS A 177 15.67 -18.65 2.26
C HIS A 177 16.11 -17.94 0.98
N ARG A 178 15.41 -18.22 -0.11
CA ARG A 178 15.45 -17.39 -1.31
C ARG A 178 14.55 -16.19 -1.06
N PHE A 179 15.11 -14.98 -1.14
CA PHE A 179 14.37 -13.74 -0.84
C PHE A 179 14.12 -12.93 -2.09
N LEU A 180 12.87 -12.57 -2.35
CA LEU A 180 12.51 -11.50 -3.27
C LEU A 180 12.12 -10.26 -2.46
N PHE A 181 12.91 -9.22 -2.58
CA PHE A 181 12.61 -7.92 -1.97
C PHE A 181 11.75 -7.10 -2.90
N VAL A 182 10.72 -6.48 -2.34
CA VAL A 182 9.78 -5.62 -3.06
C VAL A 182 9.62 -4.31 -2.29
N SER A 183 9.30 -3.22 -2.99
CA SER A 183 8.96 -1.97 -2.31
C SER A 183 7.57 -1.48 -2.71
N ARG A 184 6.85 -0.92 -1.75
CA ARG A 184 5.55 -0.32 -1.98
C ARG A 184 5.62 1.01 -2.74
N TYR A 185 6.81 1.57 -2.90
CA TYR A 185 6.99 2.80 -3.65
C TYR A 185 6.97 2.54 -5.17
N PRO A 186 6.35 3.39 -6.00
CA PRO A 186 5.61 4.61 -5.66
C PRO A 186 4.18 4.40 -5.16
N GLN A 187 3.68 3.17 -5.14
CA GLN A 187 2.30 2.84 -4.73
C GLN A 187 2.18 1.42 -4.18
N SER A 188 1.40 1.25 -3.12
CA SER A 188 1.18 -0.05 -2.46
C SER A 188 0.13 -0.94 -3.15
N THR A 189 -0.81 -0.36 -3.91
CA THR A 189 -1.98 -1.10 -4.44
C THR A 189 -1.61 -2.25 -5.38
N ASP A 190 -0.69 -2.01 -6.34
CA ASP A 190 -0.27 -3.06 -7.28
C ASP A 190 0.49 -4.18 -6.58
N LEU A 191 1.41 -3.82 -5.68
CA LEU A 191 2.14 -4.76 -4.87
C LEU A 191 1.19 -5.61 -4.02
N ARG A 192 0.23 -4.99 -3.34
CA ARG A 192 -0.76 -5.69 -2.53
C ARG A 192 -1.60 -6.65 -3.36
N SER A 193 -2.13 -6.21 -4.50
CA SER A 193 -2.93 -7.05 -5.38
C SER A 193 -2.13 -8.24 -5.92
N TRP A 194 -0.85 -8.02 -6.25
CA TRP A 194 0.04 -9.10 -6.64
C TRP A 194 0.30 -10.08 -5.48
N LEU A 195 0.59 -9.60 -4.29
CA LEU A 195 0.78 -10.43 -3.11
C LEU A 195 -0.45 -11.28 -2.79
N GLN A 196 -1.66 -10.78 -3.04
CA GLN A 196 -2.90 -11.56 -2.88
C GLN A 196 -3.02 -12.69 -3.92
N SER A 197 -2.44 -12.52 -5.12
CA SER A 197 -2.51 -13.49 -6.21
C SER A 197 -1.51 -14.65 -6.11
N ILE A 198 -0.52 -14.56 -5.22
CA ILE A 198 0.51 -15.58 -5.01
C ILE A 198 0.42 -16.21 -3.63
N PRO A 199 0.84 -17.49 -3.44
CA PRO A 199 0.75 -18.18 -2.14
C PRO A 199 1.90 -17.86 -1.19
N ASN A 200 2.94 -17.17 -1.65
CA ASN A 200 4.21 -16.96 -0.95
C ASN A 200 4.05 -16.27 0.41
N ARG A 201 4.91 -16.64 1.36
CA ARG A 201 5.04 -15.95 2.65
C ARG A 201 5.53 -14.52 2.41
N TYR A 202 4.92 -13.56 3.13
CA TYR A 202 5.30 -12.16 3.11
C TYR A 202 5.85 -11.70 4.46
N VAL A 203 6.97 -11.00 4.45
CA VAL A 203 7.58 -10.38 5.62
C VAL A 203 7.68 -8.88 5.38
N HIS A 204 7.09 -8.08 6.24
CA HIS A 204 7.15 -6.61 6.13
C HIS A 204 8.34 -6.06 6.90
N PHE A 205 9.29 -5.47 6.20
CA PHE A 205 10.46 -4.78 6.75
C PHE A 205 10.24 -3.27 6.68
N GLY A 206 9.56 -2.76 7.68
CA GLY A 206 9.21 -1.35 7.86
C GLY A 206 9.84 -0.75 9.11
N ASP A 207 9.59 0.53 9.33
CA ASP A 207 9.99 1.21 10.54
C ASP A 207 9.29 0.58 11.76
N PHE A 208 10.04 0.30 12.81
CA PHE A 208 9.50 -0.29 14.04
C PHE A 208 8.94 0.80 14.95
N ASP A 209 7.99 1.54 14.42
CA ASP A 209 7.20 2.53 15.13
C ASP A 209 5.68 2.33 14.90
N LEU A 210 4.86 3.15 15.55
CA LEU A 210 3.41 3.00 15.43
C LEU A 210 2.91 3.24 14.01
N ALA A 211 3.56 4.09 13.22
CA ALA A 211 3.19 4.35 11.84
C ALA A 211 3.51 3.16 10.93
N GLY A 212 4.71 2.58 11.01
CA GLY A 212 5.10 1.40 10.24
C GLY A 212 4.25 0.17 10.60
N ILE A 213 3.96 -0.04 11.89
CA ILE A 213 3.04 -1.11 12.32
C ILE A 213 1.64 -0.88 11.76
N HIS A 214 1.14 0.36 11.77
CA HIS A 214 -0.16 0.69 11.20
C HIS A 214 -0.22 0.40 9.69
N ILE A 215 0.80 0.79 8.94
CA ILE A 215 0.94 0.48 7.51
C ILE A 215 0.87 -1.03 7.29
N PHE A 216 1.67 -1.81 8.03
CA PHE A 216 1.63 -3.26 7.92
C PHE A 216 0.23 -3.82 8.16
N LEU A 217 -0.42 -3.44 9.24
CA LEU A 217 -1.74 -3.97 9.60
C LEU A 217 -2.82 -3.60 8.60
N THR A 218 -2.82 -2.36 8.10
CA THR A 218 -3.90 -1.84 7.25
C THR A 218 -3.66 -2.01 5.76
N GLU A 219 -2.41 -2.06 5.32
CA GLU A 219 -2.11 -2.20 3.89
C GLU A 219 -1.77 -3.63 3.47
N PHE A 220 -1.31 -4.49 4.40
CA PHE A 220 -0.85 -5.84 4.07
C PHE A 220 -1.54 -6.92 4.89
N HIS A 221 -1.43 -6.91 6.21
CA HIS A 221 -1.90 -8.01 7.05
C HIS A 221 -3.40 -8.26 6.93
N GLN A 222 -4.22 -7.23 6.88
CA GLN A 222 -5.67 -7.39 6.69
C GLN A 222 -6.08 -8.10 5.39
N TYR A 223 -5.19 -8.13 4.37
CA TYR A 223 -5.44 -8.77 3.07
C TYR A 223 -4.73 -10.11 2.91
N LEU A 224 -3.62 -10.31 3.62
CA LEU A 224 -2.76 -11.49 3.47
C LEU A 224 -2.92 -12.49 4.62
N GLY A 225 -3.46 -12.05 5.77
CA GLY A 225 -3.66 -12.89 6.95
C GLY A 225 -2.36 -13.52 7.46
N ASP A 226 -2.45 -14.75 7.94
CA ASP A 226 -1.38 -15.47 8.63
C ASP A 226 -0.12 -15.73 7.81
N ARG A 227 -0.19 -15.60 6.47
CA ARG A 227 1.00 -15.71 5.64
C ARG A 227 1.85 -14.43 5.61
N SER A 228 1.42 -13.39 6.31
CA SER A 228 2.15 -12.15 6.48
C SER A 228 2.64 -11.96 7.91
N SER A 229 3.85 -11.44 8.08
CA SER A 229 4.43 -11.11 9.38
C SER A 229 5.21 -9.81 9.31
N PHE A 230 5.27 -9.09 10.44
CA PHE A 230 6.16 -7.94 10.58
C PHE A 230 7.56 -8.43 10.97
N PHE A 231 8.60 -7.87 10.36
CA PHE A 231 9.99 -8.18 10.70
C PHE A 231 10.35 -7.58 12.06
N ILE A 232 10.66 -8.41 13.03
CA ILE A 232 11.06 -8.01 14.38
C ILE A 232 12.44 -8.59 14.65
N PRO A 233 13.51 -7.76 14.70
CA PRO A 233 14.85 -8.23 15.04
C PRO A 233 14.88 -8.81 16.46
N SER A 234 15.72 -9.83 16.69
CA SER A 234 15.88 -10.45 18.02
C SER A 234 16.37 -9.48 19.09
N ASP A 235 17.11 -8.44 18.70
CA ASP A 235 17.62 -7.39 19.60
C ASP A 235 16.71 -6.14 19.72
N ILE A 236 15.43 -6.27 19.35
CA ILE A 236 14.47 -5.16 19.28
C ILE A 236 14.36 -4.39 20.60
N GLU A 237 14.39 -5.07 21.74
CA GLU A 237 14.30 -4.42 23.06
C GLU A 237 15.49 -3.47 23.31
N LYS A 238 16.69 -3.88 22.89
CA LYS A 238 17.89 -3.03 22.99
C LYS A 238 17.82 -1.82 22.06
N ARG A 239 17.21 -1.98 20.89
CA ARG A 239 17.00 -0.89 19.93
C ARG A 239 15.95 0.08 20.42
N LEU A 240 14.85 -0.41 20.99
CA LEU A 240 13.78 0.42 21.56
C LEU A 240 14.27 1.25 22.76
N ALA A 241 15.14 0.67 23.62
CA ALA A 241 15.73 1.40 24.74
C ALA A 241 16.58 2.61 24.30
N LYS A 242 17.08 2.63 23.05
CA LYS A 242 17.81 3.75 22.46
C LYS A 242 16.91 4.71 21.65
N GLY A 243 15.64 4.37 21.52
CA GLY A 243 14.66 5.13 20.74
C GLY A 243 14.24 6.45 21.40
N SER A 244 13.62 7.32 20.61
CA SER A 244 13.13 8.63 21.08
C SER A 244 11.71 8.53 21.63
N ASN A 245 11.55 8.77 22.95
CA ASN A 245 10.22 8.87 23.59
C ASN A 245 9.38 10.01 23.03
N ALA A 246 9.99 11.08 22.51
CA ALA A 246 9.27 12.20 21.91
C ALA A 246 8.51 11.79 20.65
N ARG A 247 9.17 11.05 19.73
CA ARG A 247 8.52 10.49 18.52
C ARG A 247 7.38 9.51 18.86
N TYR A 248 7.61 8.68 19.88
CA TYR A 248 6.56 7.75 20.33
C TYR A 248 5.32 8.48 20.82
N ASN A 249 5.49 9.53 21.64
CA ASN A 249 4.36 10.29 22.19
C ASN A 249 3.58 11.04 21.09
N GLU A 250 4.27 11.60 20.11
CA GLU A 250 3.64 12.25 18.96
C GLU A 250 2.79 11.27 18.13
N GLN A 251 3.29 10.06 17.91
CA GLN A 251 2.57 9.03 17.17
C GLN A 251 1.47 8.37 18.00
N TYR A 252 1.61 8.31 19.33
CA TYR A 252 0.69 7.62 20.22
C TYR A 252 -0.73 8.15 20.12
N GLU A 253 -0.92 9.47 20.11
CA GLU A 253 -2.24 10.08 19.97
C GLU A 253 -2.91 9.70 18.64
N LYS A 254 -2.11 9.60 17.57
CA LYS A 254 -2.59 9.24 16.23
C LYS A 254 -2.96 7.75 16.13
N TYR A 255 -2.21 6.88 16.77
CA TYR A 255 -2.31 5.42 16.61
C TYR A 255 -2.71 4.67 17.88
N HIS A 256 -3.31 5.35 18.88
CA HIS A 256 -3.65 4.74 20.17
C HIS A 256 -4.53 3.48 20.08
N LYS A 257 -5.33 3.32 19.04
CA LYS A 257 -6.14 2.12 18.81
C LYS A 257 -5.30 0.86 18.55
N LEU A 258 -4.10 1.01 17.99
CA LEU A 258 -3.18 -0.12 17.77
C LEU A 258 -2.62 -0.68 19.09
N HIS A 259 -2.50 0.16 20.11
CA HIS A 259 -2.08 -0.26 21.45
C HIS A 259 -3.06 -1.26 22.07
N LYS A 260 -4.34 -1.09 21.78
CA LYS A 260 -5.40 -1.98 22.25
C LYS A 260 -5.34 -3.36 21.60
N LEU A 261 -5.08 -3.42 20.30
CA LEU A 261 -4.90 -4.67 19.56
C LEU A 261 -3.68 -5.48 20.04
N ARG A 262 -2.56 -4.83 20.33
CA ARG A 262 -1.37 -5.50 20.88
C ARG A 262 -1.58 -6.09 22.27
N SER A 263 -2.40 -5.46 23.10
CA SER A 263 -2.78 -6.01 24.41
C SER A 263 -3.66 -7.25 24.26
N GLU A 264 -4.61 -7.24 23.34
CA GLU A 264 -5.52 -8.35 23.09
C GLU A 264 -4.81 -9.57 22.49
N GLU A 265 -3.85 -9.37 21.55
CA GLU A 265 -3.02 -10.45 21.02
C GLU A 265 -2.07 -11.08 22.07
N ARG A 266 -1.55 -10.28 23.01
CA ARG A 266 -0.77 -10.82 24.14
C ARG A 266 -1.63 -11.70 25.06
N PHE A 267 -2.86 -11.31 25.32
CA PHE A 267 -3.80 -12.10 26.14
C PHE A 267 -4.21 -13.40 25.43
N SER A 268 -4.39 -13.37 24.11
CA SER A 268 -4.75 -14.58 23.33
C SER A 268 -3.62 -15.62 23.33
N ARG A 269 -2.36 -15.22 23.16
CA ARG A 269 -1.20 -16.15 23.19
C ARG A 269 -0.93 -16.75 24.55
N ASN A 270 -1.26 -16.05 25.64
CA ASN A 270 -1.10 -16.59 27.00
C ASN A 270 -2.24 -17.52 27.40
N ALA A 271 -3.38 -17.51 26.68
CA ALA A 271 -4.50 -18.40 26.92
C ALA A 271 -4.40 -19.75 26.16
N GLU A 272 -3.48 -19.85 25.18
CA GLU A 272 -3.22 -21.11 24.44
C GLU A 272 -2.06 -21.94 25.02
N THR A 273 -1.45 -21.49 26.12
CA THR A 273 -0.29 -22.16 26.76
C THR A 273 -0.56 -22.66 28.17
N ASP A 274 -1.84 -22.71 28.63
CA ASP A 274 -2.24 -23.40 29.89
C ASP A 274 -3.04 -24.67 29.62
#